data_dbb36be924867ef91b452145775b8f78
#
_entry.id   dbb36be924867ef91b452145775b8f78
#
_cell.length_a   1.000
_cell.length_b   1.000
_cell.length_c   1.000
_cell.angle_alpha   90.00
_cell.angle_beta   90.00
_cell.angle_gamma   90.00
#
_symmetry.space_group_name_H-M   'P 1'
#
loop_
_entity.id
_entity.type
_entity.pdbx_description
1 polymer ?
#
loop_
_entity_poly.entity_id
_entity_poly.type
_entity_poly.pdbx_seq_one_letter_code
_entity_poly.pdbx_strand_id
1 'polypeptide(L)'
;YPGGRGQYDKDGWRITVDRMAHGNAFSAPGKPSYFDPLRMSPQDRDVVVEYLAANFGPESTPRAVQQDSDPALDTAALARAQIVEYRFPNDPKDEEETRFTHTPDFDGQGNVWIMDRGGESLVKIEPTRGRITDHQGHGGGEFLVTDRDGTLWYGGLSHFDPATNLHDEYKFEFK
;
A
#
# COMPACT_ATOMS: atom_id res chain seq x y z
N TYR A 1 -3.20 0.60 13.00
CA TYR A 1 -3.28 1.96 13.54
C TYR A 1 -3.23 1.86 15.05
N PRO A 2 -2.25 2.46 15.72
CA PRO A 2 -2.29 2.62 17.15
C PRO A 2 -3.34 3.68 17.41
N GLY A 3 -4.56 3.26 17.56
CA GLY A 3 -5.55 4.24 17.72
C GLY A 3 -6.91 3.64 17.99
N GLY A 4 -7.30 3.63 19.25
CA GLY A 4 -8.66 3.36 19.64
C GLY A 4 -9.64 4.31 18.97
N ARG A 5 -10.89 3.95 18.96
CA ARG A 5 -12.00 4.73 18.42
C ARG A 5 -12.00 6.15 19.01
N GLY A 6 -12.32 7.13 18.18
CA GLY A 6 -12.50 8.51 18.62
C GLY A 6 -11.23 9.24 18.96
N GLN A 7 -10.16 9.01 18.21
CA GLN A 7 -8.85 9.56 18.55
C GLN A 7 -8.60 10.96 18.03
N TYR A 8 -9.27 11.36 16.97
CA TYR A 8 -9.14 12.70 16.44
C TYR A 8 -10.35 13.52 16.88
N ASP A 9 -10.08 14.56 17.63
CA ASP A 9 -11.00 15.67 17.77
C ASP A 9 -11.09 16.46 16.44
N LYS A 10 -11.82 17.55 16.45
CA LYS A 10 -12.00 18.38 15.24
C LYS A 10 -10.68 18.92 14.70
N ASP A 11 -9.74 19.27 15.58
CA ASP A 11 -8.44 19.80 15.16
C ASP A 11 -7.55 18.71 14.56
N GLY A 12 -7.56 17.51 15.13
CA GLY A 12 -6.88 16.34 14.57
C GLY A 12 -7.43 15.95 13.19
N TRP A 13 -8.75 16.00 13.01
CA TRP A 13 -9.36 15.79 11.70
C TRP A 13 -8.98 16.87 10.69
N ARG A 14 -8.93 18.15 11.12
CA ARG A 14 -8.48 19.26 10.28
C ARG A 14 -7.06 19.03 9.75
N ILE A 15 -6.13 18.70 10.62
CA ILE A 15 -4.74 18.39 10.24
C ILE A 15 -4.70 17.22 9.24
N THR A 16 -5.49 16.20 9.46
CA THR A 16 -5.54 15.02 8.60
C THR A 16 -6.09 15.36 7.21
N VAL A 17 -7.22 16.08 7.15
CA VAL A 17 -7.84 16.50 5.89
C VAL A 17 -6.92 17.43 5.11
N ASP A 18 -6.29 18.42 5.79
CA ASP A 18 -5.35 19.34 5.15
C ASP A 18 -4.14 18.59 4.58
N ARG A 19 -3.59 17.65 5.32
CA ARG A 19 -2.46 16.83 4.85
C ARG A 19 -2.83 16.01 3.62
N MET A 20 -4.01 15.41 3.60
CA MET A 20 -4.50 14.65 2.43
C MET A 20 -4.80 15.57 1.24
N ALA A 21 -5.44 16.71 1.49
CA ALA A 21 -5.77 17.68 0.45
C ALA A 21 -4.52 18.29 -0.23
N HIS A 22 -3.39 18.36 0.48
CA HIS A 22 -2.12 18.82 -0.09
C HIS A 22 -1.27 17.69 -0.69
N GLY A 23 -1.78 16.48 -0.77
CA GLY A 23 -1.06 15.34 -1.33
C GLY A 23 0.09 14.81 -0.45
N ASN A 24 0.21 15.27 0.79
CA ASN A 24 1.30 14.91 1.70
C ASN A 24 0.98 13.70 2.60
N ALA A 25 -0.12 13.00 2.35
CA ALA A 25 -0.58 11.92 3.22
C ALA A 25 0.44 10.78 3.38
N PHE A 26 1.22 10.53 2.33
CA PHE A 26 2.16 9.41 2.25
C PHE A 26 3.60 9.83 1.92
N SER A 27 3.87 11.12 1.91
CA SER A 27 5.23 11.63 1.64
C SER A 27 5.95 11.93 2.95
N ALA A 28 7.22 11.57 3.04
CA ALA A 28 8.08 12.01 4.13
C ALA A 28 8.23 13.54 4.10
N PRO A 29 8.45 14.19 5.25
CA PRO A 29 8.68 15.62 5.29
C PRO A 29 9.78 16.06 4.33
N GLY A 30 9.47 17.01 3.43
CA GLY A 30 10.41 17.54 2.45
C GLY A 30 10.53 16.75 1.14
N LYS A 31 9.83 15.64 1.00
CA LYS A 31 9.74 14.91 -0.28
C LYS A 31 8.57 15.47 -1.11
N PRO A 32 8.68 15.48 -2.46
CA PRO A 32 7.55 15.83 -3.32
C PRO A 32 6.40 14.85 -3.10
N SER A 33 5.18 15.36 -3.19
CA SER A 33 3.99 14.51 -3.15
C SER A 33 3.91 13.63 -4.40
N TYR A 34 3.56 12.37 -4.21
CA TYR A 34 3.27 11.45 -5.32
C TYR A 34 1.89 11.66 -5.93
N PHE A 35 1.03 12.43 -5.26
CA PHE A 35 -0.33 12.70 -5.72
C PHE A 35 -0.50 14.20 -5.96
N ASP A 36 -1.21 14.53 -7.04
CA ASP A 36 -1.68 15.89 -7.23
C ASP A 36 -2.55 16.31 -6.03
N PRO A 37 -2.36 17.52 -5.51
CA PRO A 37 -3.19 18.01 -4.42
C PRO A 37 -4.67 17.96 -4.84
N LEU A 38 -5.50 17.39 -3.99
CA LEU A 38 -6.95 17.46 -4.20
C LEU A 38 -7.36 18.93 -4.27
N ARG A 39 -7.99 19.32 -5.38
CA ARG A 39 -8.55 20.67 -5.55
C ARG A 39 -9.81 20.79 -4.72
N MET A 40 -9.65 20.95 -3.43
CA MET A 40 -10.73 21.11 -2.47
C MET A 40 -10.76 22.57 -1.99
N SER A 41 -11.92 23.19 -2.06
CA SER A 41 -12.07 24.53 -1.52
C SER A 41 -11.96 24.53 0.01
N PRO A 42 -11.58 25.67 0.65
CA PRO A 42 -11.58 25.76 2.12
C PRO A 42 -12.95 25.39 2.72
N GLN A 43 -14.03 25.78 2.07
CA GLN A 43 -15.40 25.47 2.50
C GLN A 43 -15.67 23.96 2.47
N ASP A 44 -15.28 23.27 1.39
CA ASP A 44 -15.47 21.81 1.29
C ASP A 44 -14.63 21.09 2.35
N ARG A 45 -13.42 21.58 2.64
CA ARG A 45 -12.59 21.03 3.72
C ARG A 45 -13.27 21.15 5.08
N ASP A 46 -13.83 22.32 5.37
CA ASP A 46 -14.55 22.55 6.62
C ASP A 46 -15.75 21.59 6.74
N VAL A 47 -16.51 21.37 5.68
CA VAL A 47 -17.63 20.42 5.65
C VAL A 47 -17.14 18.99 5.94
N VAL A 48 -16.04 18.56 5.33
CA VAL A 48 -15.46 17.23 5.57
C VAL A 48 -14.98 17.09 7.01
N VAL A 49 -14.29 18.10 7.54
CA VAL A 49 -13.80 18.11 8.95
C VAL A 49 -14.97 18.02 9.93
N GLU A 50 -16.03 18.80 9.73
CA GLU A 50 -17.24 18.75 10.56
C GLU A 50 -17.89 17.35 10.51
N TYR A 51 -18.03 16.78 9.32
CA TYR A 51 -18.58 15.44 9.17
C TYR A 51 -17.76 14.39 9.90
N LEU A 52 -16.42 14.43 9.74
CA LEU A 52 -15.52 13.46 10.39
C LEU A 52 -15.51 13.62 11.89
N ALA A 53 -15.47 14.84 12.41
CA ALA A 53 -15.51 15.10 13.84
C ALA A 53 -16.84 14.64 14.48
N ALA A 54 -17.96 14.90 13.82
CA ALA A 54 -19.27 14.49 14.31
C ALA A 54 -19.51 12.98 14.29
N ASN A 55 -18.95 12.26 13.28
CA ASN A 55 -19.22 10.84 13.09
C ASN A 55 -18.10 9.92 13.62
N PHE A 56 -16.89 10.43 13.77
CA PHE A 56 -15.70 9.65 14.16
C PHE A 56 -14.86 10.33 15.23
N GLY A 57 -15.32 11.45 15.78
CA GLY A 57 -14.69 12.13 16.90
C GLY A 57 -14.93 11.45 18.24
N PRO A 58 -14.31 11.94 19.33
CA PRO A 58 -14.42 11.34 20.66
C PRO A 58 -15.84 11.26 21.18
N GLU A 59 -16.67 12.24 20.82
CA GLU A 59 -18.08 12.33 21.24
C GLU A 59 -19.05 11.60 20.30
N SER A 60 -18.54 10.95 19.25
CA SER A 60 -19.38 10.25 18.30
C SER A 60 -19.93 8.95 18.86
N THR A 61 -21.19 8.65 18.56
CA THR A 61 -21.77 7.35 18.85
C THR A 61 -21.23 6.31 17.88
N PRO A 62 -20.57 5.25 18.37
CA PRO A 62 -20.10 4.19 17.49
C PRO A 62 -21.26 3.56 16.72
N ARG A 63 -21.11 3.45 15.40
CA ARG A 63 -22.07 2.69 14.60
C ARG A 63 -22.00 1.23 14.99
N ALA A 64 -23.17 0.59 15.15
CA ALA A 64 -23.23 -0.85 15.30
C ALA A 64 -22.69 -1.49 14.02
N VAL A 65 -21.61 -2.25 14.16
CA VAL A 65 -21.11 -3.11 13.07
C VAL A 65 -21.94 -4.39 13.13
N GLN A 66 -22.69 -4.68 12.09
CA GLN A 66 -23.31 -5.97 11.94
C GLN A 66 -22.17 -6.97 11.68
N GLN A 67 -21.89 -7.81 12.66
CA GLN A 67 -20.97 -8.92 12.45
C GLN A 67 -21.73 -10.01 11.72
N ASP A 68 -21.20 -10.44 10.58
CA ASP A 68 -21.60 -11.70 10.01
C ASP A 68 -21.20 -12.83 10.97
N SER A 69 -21.99 -13.90 10.99
CA SER A 69 -21.63 -15.09 11.77
C SER A 69 -20.26 -15.58 11.26
N ASP A 70 -19.33 -15.78 12.16
CA ASP A 70 -18.05 -16.39 11.80
C ASP A 70 -18.29 -17.71 11.09
N PRO A 71 -17.66 -17.96 9.93
CA PRO A 71 -17.74 -19.25 9.27
C PRO A 71 -17.22 -20.33 10.24
N ALA A 72 -17.83 -21.50 10.21
CA ALA A 72 -17.38 -22.61 11.02
C ALA A 72 -15.89 -22.90 10.70
N LEU A 73 -15.05 -22.88 11.74
CA LEU A 73 -13.63 -23.15 11.59
C LEU A 73 -13.40 -24.60 11.18
N ASP A 74 -12.78 -24.83 10.03
CA ASP A 74 -12.25 -26.14 9.66
C ASP A 74 -10.96 -26.41 10.47
N THR A 75 -11.14 -27.01 11.64
CA THR A 75 -10.02 -27.33 12.54
C THR A 75 -9.06 -28.37 11.94
N ALA A 76 -9.54 -29.24 11.04
CA ALA A 76 -8.71 -30.22 10.35
C ALA A 76 -7.83 -29.55 9.28
N ALA A 77 -8.35 -28.56 8.57
CA ALA A 77 -7.56 -27.75 7.66
C ALA A 77 -6.52 -26.89 8.40
N LEU A 78 -6.93 -26.23 9.49
CA LEU A 78 -6.05 -25.44 10.32
C LEU A 78 -4.90 -26.24 10.93
N ALA A 79 -5.15 -27.49 11.37
CA ALA A 79 -4.12 -28.37 11.91
C ALA A 79 -3.04 -28.74 10.86
N ARG A 80 -3.31 -28.57 9.57
CA ARG A 80 -2.36 -28.81 8.47
C ARG A 80 -1.81 -27.53 7.86
N ALA A 81 -2.27 -26.38 8.31
CA ALA A 81 -1.79 -25.10 7.81
C ALA A 81 -0.31 -24.92 8.16
N GLN A 82 0.47 -24.49 7.19
CA GLN A 82 1.86 -24.10 7.36
C GLN A 82 1.98 -22.60 7.11
N ILE A 83 2.61 -21.92 8.04
CA ILE A 83 2.93 -20.50 7.89
C ILE A 83 4.42 -20.40 7.64
N VAL A 84 4.79 -19.80 6.51
CA VAL A 84 6.18 -19.53 6.15
C VAL A 84 6.38 -18.01 6.15
N GLU A 85 7.29 -17.57 7.00
CA GLU A 85 7.69 -16.16 7.08
C GLU A 85 8.94 -15.94 6.21
N TYR A 86 8.85 -15.01 5.28
CA TYR A 86 9.98 -14.57 4.47
C TYR A 86 10.46 -13.23 5.01
N ARG A 87 11.69 -13.21 5.54
CA ARG A 87 12.33 -11.97 6.01
C ARG A 87 13.15 -11.37 4.89
N PHE A 88 12.81 -10.15 4.52
CA PHE A 88 13.59 -9.40 3.54
C PHE A 88 14.87 -8.91 4.21
N PRO A 89 16.04 -9.07 3.57
CA PRO A 89 17.23 -8.37 4.02
C PRO A 89 16.98 -6.86 3.94
N ASN A 90 17.58 -6.10 4.83
CA ASN A 90 17.60 -4.64 4.75
C ASN A 90 18.18 -4.21 3.41
N ASP A 91 17.80 -3.03 2.92
CA ASP A 91 18.43 -2.50 1.72
C ASP A 91 19.94 -2.39 1.96
N PRO A 92 20.76 -3.01 1.10
CA PRO A 92 22.21 -2.92 1.27
C PRO A 92 22.77 -1.50 1.14
N LYS A 93 21.97 -0.55 0.66
CA LYS A 93 22.34 0.86 0.54
C LYS A 93 21.99 1.70 1.76
N ASP A 94 21.04 1.25 2.56
CA ASP A 94 20.61 1.96 3.77
C ASP A 94 20.11 0.95 4.83
N GLU A 95 20.95 0.67 5.83
CA GLU A 95 20.59 -0.23 6.92
C GLU A 95 19.48 0.33 7.83
N GLU A 96 19.23 1.64 7.76
CA GLU A 96 18.17 2.33 8.53
C GLU A 96 16.86 2.41 7.76
N GLU A 97 16.85 2.17 6.44
CA GLU A 97 15.65 2.27 5.62
C GLU A 97 14.74 1.05 5.82
N THR A 98 13.61 1.30 6.44
CA THR A 98 12.58 0.28 6.62
C THR A 98 11.94 -0.04 5.28
N ARG A 99 12.04 -1.31 4.87
CA ARG A 99 11.30 -1.81 3.72
C ARG A 99 9.81 -1.60 3.90
N PHE A 100 9.16 -1.07 2.89
CA PHE A 100 7.73 -0.79 2.88
C PHE A 100 7.06 -1.57 1.75
N THR A 101 6.90 -2.87 1.98
CA THR A 101 6.33 -3.79 1.00
C THR A 101 4.82 -3.64 0.87
N HIS A 102 4.34 -3.69 -0.37
CA HIS A 102 2.94 -3.47 -0.71
C HIS A 102 2.47 -4.41 -1.81
N THR A 103 1.19 -4.75 -1.80
CA THR A 103 0.45 -5.42 -2.86
C THR A 103 1.18 -6.63 -3.47
N PRO A 104 1.14 -7.80 -2.80
CA PRO A 104 1.68 -9.02 -3.38
C PRO A 104 0.77 -9.56 -4.49
N ASP A 105 1.38 -10.14 -5.54
CA ASP A 105 0.68 -10.90 -6.57
C ASP A 105 1.50 -12.12 -7.00
N PHE A 106 0.83 -13.11 -7.60
CA PHE A 106 1.45 -14.36 -8.02
C PHE A 106 1.65 -14.40 -9.52
N ASP A 107 2.85 -14.78 -9.96
CA ASP A 107 3.06 -15.13 -11.36
C ASP A 107 2.55 -16.56 -11.68
N GLY A 108 2.48 -16.87 -12.98
CA GLY A 108 2.04 -18.18 -13.45
C GLY A 108 2.94 -19.37 -13.05
N GLN A 109 4.08 -19.09 -12.41
CA GLN A 109 5.03 -20.09 -11.90
C GLN A 109 4.94 -20.28 -10.38
N GLY A 110 4.04 -19.54 -9.71
CA GLY A 110 3.85 -19.59 -8.27
C GLY A 110 4.88 -18.79 -7.47
N ASN A 111 5.63 -17.91 -8.11
CA ASN A 111 6.44 -16.93 -7.39
C ASN A 111 5.56 -15.78 -6.92
N VAL A 112 5.97 -15.14 -5.84
CA VAL A 112 5.29 -13.96 -5.30
C VAL A 112 6.10 -12.73 -5.68
N TRP A 113 5.43 -11.77 -6.30
CA TRP A 113 6.00 -10.47 -6.57
C TRP A 113 5.41 -9.44 -5.63
N ILE A 114 6.23 -8.57 -5.11
CA ILE A 114 5.85 -7.56 -4.12
C ILE A 114 6.51 -6.24 -4.52
N MET A 115 5.78 -5.16 -4.42
CA MET A 115 6.34 -3.82 -4.56
C MET A 115 6.92 -3.36 -3.23
N ASP A 116 8.14 -2.84 -3.25
CA ASP A 116 8.77 -2.17 -2.12
C ASP A 116 8.92 -0.67 -2.40
N ARG A 117 8.10 0.12 -1.72
CA ARG A 117 8.12 1.58 -1.85
C ARG A 117 9.32 2.22 -1.18
N GLY A 118 9.82 1.63 -0.09
CA GLY A 118 11.00 2.13 0.63
C GLY A 118 12.26 1.99 -0.23
N GLY A 119 12.47 0.80 -0.78
CA GLY A 119 13.63 0.49 -1.60
C GLY A 119 13.48 0.80 -3.09
N GLU A 120 12.35 1.38 -3.53
CA GLU A 120 12.06 1.61 -4.95
C GLU A 120 12.35 0.38 -5.82
N SER A 121 11.92 -0.79 -5.35
CA SER A 121 12.21 -2.07 -6.01
C SER A 121 11.00 -2.96 -6.17
N LEU A 122 11.06 -3.88 -7.13
CA LEU A 122 10.19 -5.04 -7.22
C LEU A 122 10.92 -6.25 -6.59
N VAL A 123 10.29 -6.86 -5.62
CA VAL A 123 10.85 -8.01 -4.91
C VAL A 123 10.17 -9.28 -5.40
N LYS A 124 10.97 -10.25 -5.84
CA LYS A 124 10.52 -11.58 -6.19
C LYS A 124 10.86 -12.56 -5.09
N ILE A 125 9.86 -13.31 -4.62
CA ILE A 125 10.03 -14.48 -3.76
C ILE A 125 9.78 -15.73 -4.57
N GLU A 126 10.70 -16.67 -4.53
CA GLU A 126 10.57 -18.01 -5.10
C GLU A 126 10.35 -19.02 -3.97
N PRO A 127 9.10 -19.33 -3.58
CA PRO A 127 8.81 -20.14 -2.39
C PRO A 127 9.44 -21.54 -2.45
N THR A 128 9.47 -22.14 -3.63
CA THR A 128 10.04 -23.49 -3.84
C THR A 128 11.56 -23.53 -3.64
N ARG A 129 12.24 -22.40 -3.76
CA ARG A 129 13.70 -22.27 -3.65
C ARG A 129 14.13 -21.52 -2.38
N GLY A 130 13.18 -20.90 -1.68
CA GLY A 130 13.46 -20.00 -0.55
C GLY A 130 14.30 -18.79 -0.95
N ARG A 131 14.23 -18.35 -2.23
CA ARG A 131 15.05 -17.26 -2.74
C ARG A 131 14.25 -15.97 -2.81
N ILE A 132 14.89 -14.88 -2.43
CA ILE A 132 14.40 -13.51 -2.59
C ILE A 132 15.35 -12.78 -3.54
N THR A 133 14.79 -12.05 -4.49
CA THR A 133 15.56 -11.24 -5.46
C THR A 133 14.96 -9.85 -5.53
N ASP A 134 15.81 -8.83 -5.41
CA ASP A 134 15.45 -7.44 -5.59
C ASP A 134 15.74 -6.98 -7.02
N HIS A 135 14.74 -6.44 -7.67
CA HIS A 135 14.85 -5.74 -8.96
C HIS A 135 14.80 -4.23 -8.70
N GLN A 136 15.98 -3.65 -8.53
CA GLN A 136 16.16 -2.24 -8.17
C GLN A 136 15.77 -1.29 -9.31
N GLY A 137 15.29 -0.08 -8.94
CA GLY A 137 14.91 0.96 -9.91
C GLY A 137 13.56 0.72 -10.58
N HIS A 138 12.78 -0.23 -10.08
CA HIS A 138 11.48 -0.61 -10.61
C HIS A 138 10.38 -0.48 -9.55
N GLY A 139 10.53 0.42 -8.61
CA GLY A 139 9.55 0.67 -7.56
C GLY A 139 8.86 2.01 -7.73
N GLY A 140 7.83 2.20 -6.97
CA GLY A 140 7.09 3.46 -6.93
C GLY A 140 5.63 3.27 -7.33
N GLY A 141 4.77 3.20 -6.35
CA GLY A 141 3.34 3.04 -6.53
C GLY A 141 2.73 2.10 -5.50
N GLU A 142 1.44 1.87 -5.62
CA GLU A 142 0.69 1.07 -4.63
C GLU A 142 0.12 -0.22 -5.21
N PHE A 143 0.16 -0.37 -6.53
CA PHE A 143 -0.48 -1.48 -7.22
C PHE A 143 0.54 -2.28 -8.02
N LEU A 144 0.44 -3.58 -7.91
CA LEU A 144 1.15 -4.56 -8.70
C LEU A 144 0.14 -5.58 -9.21
N VAL A 145 0.21 -5.90 -10.50
CA VAL A 145 -0.57 -6.96 -11.13
C VAL A 145 0.33 -7.74 -12.06
N THR A 146 0.29 -9.04 -11.96
CA THR A 146 0.98 -9.94 -12.88
C THR A 146 0.06 -10.30 -14.06
N ASP A 147 0.52 -10.06 -15.28
CA ASP A 147 -0.21 -10.43 -16.48
C ASP A 147 -0.04 -11.94 -16.79
N ARG A 148 -0.87 -12.44 -17.70
CA ARG A 148 -0.90 -13.87 -18.09
C ARG A 148 0.39 -14.37 -18.72
N ASP A 149 1.14 -13.47 -19.35
CA ASP A 149 2.45 -13.76 -19.95
C ASP A 149 3.61 -13.69 -18.95
N GLY A 150 3.33 -13.33 -17.68
CA GLY A 150 4.31 -13.24 -16.61
C GLY A 150 4.97 -11.86 -16.49
N THR A 151 4.51 -10.87 -17.26
CA THR A 151 4.94 -9.50 -17.11
C THR A 151 4.23 -8.81 -15.94
N LEU A 152 4.81 -7.74 -15.42
CA LEU A 152 4.31 -7.02 -14.26
C LEU A 152 3.89 -5.61 -14.64
N TRP A 153 2.71 -5.23 -14.17
CA TRP A 153 2.22 -3.86 -14.27
C TRP A 153 2.15 -3.25 -12.86
N TYR A 154 2.69 -2.06 -12.67
CA TYR A 154 2.77 -1.44 -11.35
C TYR A 154 2.77 0.08 -11.41
N GLY A 155 2.56 0.72 -10.29
CA GLY A 155 2.78 2.14 -10.02
C GLY A 155 2.14 3.08 -11.02
N GLY A 156 1.02 3.08 -11.44
CA GLY A 156 0.45 3.85 -12.53
C GLY A 156 0.38 2.98 -13.79
N LEU A 157 1.33 3.11 -14.69
CA LEU A 157 1.40 2.31 -15.91
C LEU A 157 2.84 1.94 -16.27
N SER A 158 3.59 1.56 -15.28
CA SER A 158 4.91 0.97 -15.50
C SER A 158 4.77 -0.51 -15.79
N HIS A 159 5.57 -1.00 -16.71
CA HIS A 159 5.59 -2.38 -17.16
C HIS A 159 7.00 -2.94 -17.02
N PHE A 160 7.11 -4.13 -16.46
CA PHE A 160 8.37 -4.85 -16.29
C PHE A 160 8.24 -6.29 -16.78
N ASP A 161 9.14 -6.68 -17.67
CA ASP A 161 9.26 -8.06 -18.12
C ASP A 161 10.44 -8.73 -17.40
N PRO A 162 10.18 -9.66 -16.46
CA PRO A 162 11.24 -10.35 -15.73
C PRO A 162 12.11 -11.26 -16.59
N ALA A 163 11.65 -11.71 -17.74
CA ALA A 163 12.39 -12.61 -18.62
C ALA A 163 13.48 -11.88 -19.40
N THR A 164 13.19 -10.65 -19.81
CA THR A 164 14.11 -9.80 -20.58
C THR A 164 14.78 -8.74 -19.74
N ASN A 165 14.29 -8.50 -18.52
CA ASN A 165 14.66 -7.39 -17.64
C ASN A 165 14.41 -6.02 -18.29
N LEU A 166 13.41 -5.92 -19.16
CA LEU A 166 13.00 -4.67 -19.79
C LEU A 166 11.96 -3.99 -18.94
N HIS A 167 12.08 -2.68 -18.86
CA HIS A 167 11.17 -1.80 -18.16
C HIS A 167 10.70 -0.69 -19.08
N ASP A 168 9.39 -0.48 -19.15
CA ASP A 168 8.75 0.59 -19.89
C ASP A 168 7.80 1.38 -18.97
N GLU A 169 7.77 2.69 -19.15
CA GLU A 169 6.83 3.59 -18.49
C GLU A 169 5.92 4.25 -19.53
N TYR A 170 4.62 4.03 -19.41
CA TYR A 170 3.64 4.66 -20.31
C TYR A 170 3.19 6.01 -19.73
N LYS A 171 3.44 7.06 -20.49
CA LYS A 171 3.00 8.42 -20.14
C LYS A 171 1.77 8.79 -20.94
N PHE A 172 0.71 9.18 -20.24
CA PHE A 172 -0.46 9.74 -20.91
C PHE A 172 -0.33 11.26 -21.00
N GLU A 173 -0.45 11.79 -22.20
CA GLU A 173 -0.69 13.21 -22.40
C GLU A 173 -2.21 13.43 -22.43
N PHE A 174 -2.75 13.97 -21.37
CA PHE A 174 -4.12 14.47 -21.36
C PHE A 174 -4.13 15.79 -22.14
N LYS A 175 -4.87 15.82 -23.27
CA LYS A 175 -5.14 17.03 -24.02
C LYS A 175 -6.29 17.83 -23.41
#